data_ea08c86e7d52a0ada05bcaea95a9566f
#
_entry.id   ea08c86e7d52a0ada05bcaea95a9566f
#
_cell.length_a   1.000
_cell.length_b   1.000
_cell.length_c   1.000
_cell.angle_alpha   90.00
_cell.angle_beta   90.00
_cell.angle_gamma   90.00
#
_symmetry.space_group_name_H-M   'P 1'
#
loop_
_entity.id
_entity.type
_entity.pdbx_description
1 polymer ?
#
loop_
_entity_poly.entity_id
_entity_poly.type
_entity_poly.pdbx_seq_one_letter_code
_entity_poly.pdbx_strand_id
1 'polypeptide(L)'
;AIAAAMAPPGQVATLILPADCSWNESANPAPKPESARPTSVAQKTIEQVAKVLRRGKPSVILLAGSVMLEKGLWLAGRIARASGARIIGQRVNGRTQRGTGRAVIERLPYPVKPALEMLKGTAHLILVGAKPPVSFFAWPNMPNWLTPKDCQIHTLAEGDQGGIEALEILADLLNAPSEPERLYELRIPPLPTGELTAGKVWQALAALIPAEAIISDEGITSSRDAEKWISGTPPHDWLNITGGAIGQGMPVATGAAVACPDRKVFAMQADGSGMYTLQSLWTQAREKLDVVSIIFSNRAYRILLGELKRVGVKEVGPKAGDMFSLSNPEINWVQLAEGMGVHAMRADTCEQFNKYLEASIRSPGPHLIEAVIFE
;
A
#
# COMPACT_ATOMS: atom_id res chain seq x y z
N ALA A 1 11.37 14.65 19.45
CA ALA A 1 11.25 14.05 18.11
C ALA A 1 10.34 12.81 18.14
N ILE A 2 10.61 11.78 18.97
CA ILE A 2 9.84 10.52 19.01
C ILE A 2 8.35 10.77 19.26
N ALA A 3 7.97 11.53 20.30
CA ALA A 3 6.57 11.84 20.59
C ALA A 3 5.87 12.54 19.40
N ALA A 4 6.56 13.48 18.76
CA ALA A 4 6.03 14.16 17.58
C ALA A 4 5.86 13.20 16.38
N ALA A 5 6.84 12.30 16.15
CA ALA A 5 6.74 11.30 15.07
C ALA A 5 5.59 10.29 15.30
N MET A 6 5.33 9.95 16.56
CA MET A 6 4.28 8.99 16.96
C MET A 6 2.89 9.61 17.10
N ALA A 7 2.80 10.95 17.14
CA ALA A 7 1.49 11.62 17.20
C ALA A 7 0.65 11.32 15.95
N PRO A 8 -0.67 10.98 16.09
CA PRO A 8 -1.52 10.75 14.95
C PRO A 8 -1.52 11.93 13.96
N PRO A 9 -1.50 11.65 12.65
CA PRO A 9 -1.55 10.36 11.95
C PRO A 9 -0.18 9.67 11.78
N GLY A 10 0.84 10.07 12.49
CA GLY A 10 2.25 9.83 12.26
C GLY A 10 2.85 10.85 11.31
N GLN A 11 4.06 11.32 11.61
CA GLN A 11 4.70 12.38 10.83
C GLN A 11 6.22 12.28 10.88
N VAL A 12 6.87 12.93 9.91
CA VAL A 12 8.33 13.07 9.92
C VAL A 12 8.69 14.11 10.97
N ALA A 13 9.54 13.72 11.94
CA ALA A 13 10.07 14.64 12.95
C ALA A 13 11.58 14.77 12.77
N THR A 14 12.02 15.94 12.37
CA THR A 14 13.45 16.25 12.20
C THR A 14 14.06 16.69 13.52
N LEU A 15 15.13 15.99 13.93
CA LEU A 15 15.94 16.35 15.09
C LEU A 15 17.31 16.84 14.59
N ILE A 16 17.64 18.10 14.89
CA ILE A 16 18.97 18.64 14.69
C ILE A 16 19.75 18.42 15.98
N LEU A 17 20.77 17.58 15.92
CA LEU A 17 21.63 17.26 17.05
C LEU A 17 23.03 17.85 16.84
N PRO A 18 23.35 19.03 17.42
CA PRO A 18 24.69 19.58 17.37
C PRO A 18 25.72 18.64 18.02
N ALA A 19 26.97 18.70 17.55
CA ALA A 19 27.99 17.76 17.96
C ALA A 19 28.27 17.83 19.47
N ASP A 20 28.24 19.01 20.05
CA ASP A 20 28.47 19.27 21.49
C ASP A 20 27.43 18.56 22.40
N CYS A 21 26.17 18.37 21.90
CA CYS A 21 25.18 17.58 22.61
C CYS A 21 25.57 16.10 22.78
N SER A 22 26.45 15.59 21.91
CA SER A 22 26.96 14.20 21.99
C SER A 22 28.20 14.07 22.91
N TRP A 23 28.89 15.18 23.16
CA TRP A 23 30.10 15.20 24.00
C TRP A 23 29.83 15.59 25.44
N ASN A 24 28.77 16.36 25.70
CA ASN A 24 28.47 16.86 27.03
C ASN A 24 27.82 15.76 27.89
N GLU A 25 28.11 15.82 29.18
CA GLU A 25 27.49 14.93 30.15
C GLU A 25 25.99 15.20 30.26
N SER A 26 25.21 14.13 30.39
CA SER A 26 23.78 14.19 30.66
C SER A 26 23.50 13.63 32.05
N ALA A 27 22.75 14.35 32.86
CA ALA A 27 22.46 13.95 34.23
C ALA A 27 21.60 12.68 34.33
N ASN A 28 20.57 12.54 33.45
CA ASN A 28 19.65 11.42 33.46
C ASN A 28 19.08 11.14 32.08
N PRO A 29 18.69 9.87 31.75
CA PRO A 29 17.90 9.56 30.57
C PRO A 29 16.56 10.30 30.58
N ALA A 30 16.15 10.82 29.45
CA ALA A 30 14.81 11.41 29.30
C ALA A 30 13.71 10.35 29.56
N PRO A 31 12.61 10.72 30.22
CA PRO A 31 11.48 9.80 30.40
C PRO A 31 10.90 9.39 29.04
N LYS A 32 10.33 8.19 28.99
CA LYS A 32 9.62 7.72 27.80
C LYS A 32 8.47 8.70 27.50
N PRO A 33 8.41 9.25 26.29
CA PRO A 33 7.31 10.16 25.93
C PRO A 33 5.99 9.39 25.88
N GLU A 34 4.92 10.01 26.35
CA GLU A 34 3.57 9.48 26.15
C GLU A 34 3.16 9.62 24.69
N SER A 35 2.51 8.58 24.14
CA SER A 35 1.93 8.65 22.79
C SER A 35 0.67 9.48 22.83
N ALA A 36 0.61 10.53 22.01
CA ALA A 36 -0.62 11.30 21.82
C ALA A 36 -1.74 10.38 21.32
N ARG A 37 -2.96 10.61 21.81
CA ARG A 37 -4.15 9.95 21.29
C ARG A 37 -4.78 10.81 20.21
N PRO A 38 -5.50 10.20 19.22
CA PRO A 38 -6.30 10.98 18.29
C PRO A 38 -7.31 11.87 19.03
N THR A 39 -7.52 13.07 18.53
CA THR A 39 -8.56 13.96 19.08
C THR A 39 -9.95 13.50 18.67
N SER A 40 -10.96 13.65 19.53
CA SER A 40 -12.33 13.26 19.19
C SER A 40 -12.93 14.21 18.17
N VAL A 41 -13.79 13.67 17.30
CA VAL A 41 -14.58 14.45 16.35
C VAL A 41 -15.79 15.07 17.04
N ALA A 42 -16.08 16.34 16.76
CA ALA A 42 -17.23 17.01 17.33
C ALA A 42 -18.55 16.32 16.95
N GLN A 43 -19.41 16.03 17.90
CA GLN A 43 -20.71 15.38 17.71
C GLN A 43 -21.55 16.03 16.60
N LYS A 44 -21.56 17.37 16.55
CA LYS A 44 -22.27 18.15 15.51
C LYS A 44 -21.80 17.80 14.10
N THR A 45 -20.49 17.55 13.90
CA THR A 45 -19.93 17.16 12.61
C THR A 45 -20.47 15.79 12.17
N ILE A 46 -20.49 14.83 13.09
CA ILE A 46 -21.00 13.47 12.82
C ILE A 46 -22.49 13.51 12.48
N GLU A 47 -23.29 14.29 13.22
CA GLU A 47 -24.72 14.47 12.97
C GLU A 47 -24.99 15.15 11.61
N GLN A 48 -24.15 16.09 11.20
CA GLN A 48 -24.25 16.72 9.87
C GLN A 48 -24.02 15.71 8.77
N VAL A 49 -22.99 14.87 8.88
CA VAL A 49 -22.71 13.80 7.92
C VAL A 49 -23.85 12.77 7.90
N ALA A 50 -24.39 12.39 9.05
CA ALA A 50 -25.55 11.50 9.12
C ALA A 50 -26.76 12.09 8.38
N LYS A 51 -27.04 13.40 8.54
CA LYS A 51 -28.11 14.10 7.80
C LYS A 51 -27.88 14.09 6.28
N VAL A 52 -26.63 14.25 5.84
CA VAL A 52 -26.26 14.22 4.43
C VAL A 52 -26.52 12.83 3.86
N LEU A 53 -26.04 11.78 4.52
CA LEU A 53 -26.18 10.40 4.06
C LEU A 53 -27.65 9.93 4.01
N ARG A 54 -28.49 10.36 4.98
CA ARG A 54 -29.94 10.05 4.99
C ARG A 54 -30.72 10.65 3.82
N ARG A 55 -30.16 11.65 3.10
CA ARG A 55 -30.84 12.25 1.94
C ARG A 55 -30.82 11.36 0.70
N GLY A 56 -30.08 10.27 0.70
CA GLY A 56 -30.03 9.27 -0.39
C GLY A 56 -29.43 9.79 -1.70
N LYS A 57 -28.72 10.93 -1.69
CA LYS A 57 -28.01 11.42 -2.88
C LYS A 57 -26.73 10.59 -3.10
N PRO A 58 -26.25 10.44 -4.35
CA PRO A 58 -25.02 9.73 -4.64
C PRO A 58 -23.85 10.22 -3.79
N SER A 59 -23.38 9.38 -2.88
CA SER A 59 -22.36 9.73 -1.89
C SER A 59 -21.18 8.75 -1.97
N VAL A 60 -19.98 9.26 -1.74
CA VAL A 60 -18.74 8.48 -1.62
C VAL A 60 -18.14 8.77 -0.25
N ILE A 61 -17.75 7.71 0.45
CA ILE A 61 -16.94 7.77 1.68
C ILE A 61 -15.52 7.43 1.28
N LEU A 62 -14.62 8.40 1.34
CA LEU A 62 -13.21 8.26 1.02
C LEU A 62 -12.41 8.02 2.31
N LEU A 63 -11.79 6.86 2.40
CA LEU A 63 -11.08 6.37 3.58
C LEU A 63 -9.57 6.48 3.41
N ALA A 64 -8.86 6.87 4.48
CA ALA A 64 -7.40 6.82 4.55
C ALA A 64 -6.91 6.64 6.00
N GLY A 65 -5.63 6.27 6.15
CA GLY A 65 -4.98 6.13 7.45
C GLY A 65 -5.54 4.98 8.29
N SER A 66 -5.76 5.21 9.59
CA SER A 66 -6.16 4.16 10.54
C SER A 66 -7.51 3.49 10.25
N VAL A 67 -8.41 4.16 9.53
CA VAL A 67 -9.70 3.57 9.14
C VAL A 67 -9.60 2.57 7.98
N MET A 68 -8.42 2.41 7.39
CA MET A 68 -8.12 1.36 6.41
C MET A 68 -7.78 0.01 7.05
N LEU A 69 -7.84 -0.08 8.36
CA LEU A 69 -7.72 -1.33 9.12
C LEU A 69 -9.10 -1.99 9.27
N GLU A 70 -9.12 -3.26 9.67
CA GLU A 70 -10.31 -4.12 9.74
C GLU A 70 -11.53 -3.43 10.35
N LYS A 71 -11.39 -2.87 11.56
CA LYS A 71 -12.50 -2.23 12.28
C LYS A 71 -13.07 -1.03 11.51
N GLY A 72 -12.20 -0.20 10.94
CA GLY A 72 -12.64 0.96 10.16
C GLY A 72 -13.33 0.55 8.85
N LEU A 73 -12.79 -0.45 8.15
CA LEU A 73 -13.39 -0.99 6.94
C LEU A 73 -14.75 -1.64 7.22
N TRP A 74 -14.88 -2.38 8.33
CA TRP A 74 -16.13 -2.98 8.76
C TRP A 74 -17.21 -1.93 9.02
N LEU A 75 -16.88 -0.90 9.78
CA LEU A 75 -17.79 0.22 10.09
C LEU A 75 -18.22 0.98 8.84
N ALA A 76 -17.26 1.30 7.95
CA ALA A 76 -17.55 1.95 6.68
C ALA A 76 -18.49 1.09 5.81
N GLY A 77 -18.28 -0.23 5.78
CA GLY A 77 -19.14 -1.17 5.06
C GLY A 77 -20.57 -1.21 5.60
N ARG A 78 -20.74 -1.17 6.94
CA ARG A 78 -22.06 -1.05 7.60
C ARG A 78 -22.77 0.26 7.23
N ILE A 79 -22.04 1.37 7.27
CA ILE A 79 -22.54 2.70 6.89
C ILE A 79 -22.95 2.72 5.42
N ALA A 80 -22.13 2.14 4.55
CA ALA A 80 -22.45 2.01 3.12
C ALA A 80 -23.76 1.25 2.90
N ARG A 81 -23.93 0.13 3.58
CA ARG A 81 -25.18 -0.66 3.53
C ARG A 81 -26.41 0.12 4.00
N ALA A 82 -26.28 0.95 5.04
CA ALA A 82 -27.37 1.78 5.57
C ALA A 82 -27.73 2.97 4.67
N SER A 83 -26.74 3.54 3.99
CA SER A 83 -26.88 4.82 3.29
C SER A 83 -26.87 4.71 1.76
N GLY A 84 -26.46 3.58 1.21
CA GLY A 84 -26.20 3.41 -0.22
C GLY A 84 -24.94 4.14 -0.70
N ALA A 85 -24.10 4.67 0.19
CA ALA A 85 -22.86 5.33 -0.16
C ALA A 85 -21.82 4.31 -0.65
N ARG A 86 -21.01 4.68 -1.65
CA ARG A 86 -19.86 3.89 -2.06
C ARG A 86 -18.70 4.12 -1.11
N ILE A 87 -17.92 3.11 -0.82
CA ILE A 87 -16.68 3.22 -0.06
C ILE A 87 -15.47 3.09 -0.97
N ILE A 88 -14.58 4.07 -0.89
CA ILE A 88 -13.37 4.12 -1.72
C ILE A 88 -12.18 4.36 -0.78
N GLY A 89 -11.15 3.53 -0.90
CA GLY A 89 -9.86 3.78 -0.25
C GLY A 89 -9.05 4.81 -1.04
N GLN A 90 -8.43 5.75 -0.34
CA GLN A 90 -7.44 6.62 -0.96
C GLN A 90 -6.36 5.74 -1.62
N ARG A 91 -5.81 6.21 -2.76
CA ARG A 91 -4.89 5.40 -3.56
C ARG A 91 -3.70 4.84 -2.76
N VAL A 92 -3.09 5.68 -1.94
CA VAL A 92 -1.89 5.33 -1.18
C VAL A 92 -2.18 5.46 0.30
N ASN A 93 -2.06 4.35 1.01
CA ASN A 93 -2.16 4.26 2.45
C ASN A 93 -0.93 3.54 2.97
N GLY A 94 -0.33 4.02 4.05
CA GLY A 94 0.86 3.40 4.64
C GLY A 94 0.61 1.94 5.02
N ARG A 95 -0.58 1.64 5.56
CA ARG A 95 -1.02 0.28 5.91
C ARG A 95 -2.49 0.09 5.60
N THR A 96 -2.85 -1.05 5.04
CA THR A 96 -4.23 -1.48 4.79
C THR A 96 -4.37 -2.95 5.17
N GLN A 97 -5.43 -3.32 5.86
CA GLN A 97 -5.75 -4.73 6.07
C GLN A 97 -6.63 -5.24 4.94
N ARG A 98 -6.26 -6.38 4.38
CA ARG A 98 -6.86 -6.99 3.20
C ARG A 98 -7.18 -8.47 3.42
N GLY A 99 -7.79 -9.08 2.41
CA GLY A 99 -8.14 -10.49 2.39
C GLY A 99 -9.55 -10.79 2.88
N THR A 100 -9.81 -12.06 3.05
CA THR A 100 -11.11 -12.60 3.45
C THR A 100 -11.66 -11.95 4.72
N GLY A 101 -12.97 -11.71 4.73
CA GLY A 101 -13.68 -11.12 5.87
C GLY A 101 -13.58 -9.60 5.96
N ARG A 102 -12.81 -8.93 5.09
CA ARG A 102 -12.76 -7.46 5.00
C ARG A 102 -13.88 -6.94 4.12
N ALA A 103 -14.44 -5.78 4.46
CA ALA A 103 -15.45 -5.14 3.61
C ALA A 103 -14.87 -4.84 2.22
N VAL A 104 -15.67 -5.10 1.18
CA VAL A 104 -15.26 -4.83 -0.20
C VAL A 104 -15.21 -3.33 -0.41
N ILE A 105 -14.05 -2.81 -0.76
CA ILE A 105 -13.83 -1.40 -1.06
C ILE A 105 -13.23 -1.24 -2.46
N GLU A 106 -13.57 -0.15 -3.11
CA GLU A 106 -12.87 0.29 -4.31
C GLU A 106 -11.61 1.08 -3.93
N ARG A 107 -10.65 1.16 -4.83
CA ARG A 107 -9.44 1.98 -4.65
C ARG A 107 -9.38 3.07 -5.70
N LEU A 108 -9.14 4.30 -5.28
CA LEU A 108 -9.03 5.43 -6.21
C LEU A 108 -7.88 5.18 -7.21
N PRO A 109 -8.14 5.19 -8.54
CA PRO A 109 -7.11 4.93 -9.54
C PRO A 109 -6.02 6.01 -9.59
N TYR A 110 -4.79 5.60 -9.97
CA TYR A 110 -3.68 6.54 -10.21
C TYR A 110 -3.88 7.41 -11.46
N PRO A 111 -4.30 6.87 -12.63
CA PRO A 111 -4.51 7.69 -13.79
C PRO A 111 -5.72 8.62 -13.60
N VAL A 112 -5.57 9.89 -14.06
CA VAL A 112 -6.57 10.95 -13.86
C VAL A 112 -7.93 10.57 -14.45
N LYS A 113 -7.96 10.09 -15.71
CA LYS A 113 -9.24 9.76 -16.38
C LYS A 113 -10.07 8.71 -15.66
N PRO A 114 -9.52 7.52 -15.27
CA PRO A 114 -10.25 6.56 -14.47
C PRO A 114 -10.70 7.10 -13.11
N ALA A 115 -9.89 7.95 -12.45
CA ALA A 115 -10.27 8.55 -11.18
C ALA A 115 -11.44 9.53 -11.32
N LEU A 116 -11.45 10.36 -12.36
CA LEU A 116 -12.57 11.25 -12.69
C LEU A 116 -13.85 10.46 -13.01
N GLU A 117 -13.74 9.37 -13.78
CA GLU A 117 -14.90 8.53 -14.10
C GLU A 117 -15.45 7.82 -12.87
N MET A 118 -14.56 7.34 -11.97
CA MET A 118 -14.96 6.73 -10.69
C MET A 118 -15.75 7.69 -9.79
N LEU A 119 -15.38 8.97 -9.78
CA LEU A 119 -16.02 10.00 -8.94
C LEU A 119 -17.17 10.74 -9.64
N LYS A 120 -17.40 10.47 -10.92
CA LYS A 120 -18.46 11.11 -11.71
C LYS A 120 -19.85 10.91 -11.09
N GLY A 121 -20.63 11.97 -11.04
CA GLY A 121 -21.98 11.93 -10.47
C GLY A 121 -22.03 11.90 -8.95
N THR A 122 -20.89 11.94 -8.24
CA THR A 122 -20.87 12.05 -6.78
C THR A 122 -21.37 13.40 -6.34
N ALA A 123 -22.46 13.43 -5.58
CA ALA A 123 -23.04 14.66 -5.02
C ALA A 123 -22.41 15.04 -3.67
N HIS A 124 -22.01 14.04 -2.88
CA HIS A 124 -21.36 14.23 -1.58
C HIS A 124 -20.12 13.36 -1.44
N LEU A 125 -19.00 13.95 -1.07
CA LEU A 125 -17.76 13.27 -0.75
C LEU A 125 -17.47 13.41 0.74
N ILE A 126 -17.53 12.31 1.47
CA ILE A 126 -17.26 12.26 2.91
C ILE A 126 -15.83 11.80 3.11
N LEU A 127 -15.00 12.61 3.75
CA LEU A 127 -13.59 12.31 4.01
C LEU A 127 -13.42 11.75 5.43
N VAL A 128 -12.73 10.64 5.57
CA VAL A 128 -12.39 10.01 6.85
C VAL A 128 -10.91 9.69 6.89
N GLY A 129 -10.12 10.50 7.56
CA GLY A 129 -8.66 10.44 7.54
C GLY A 129 -8.04 10.79 6.19
N ALA A 130 -8.86 11.11 5.19
CA ALA A 130 -8.47 11.39 3.82
C ALA A 130 -8.50 12.88 3.52
N LYS A 131 -7.71 13.30 2.51
CA LYS A 131 -7.80 14.64 1.91
C LYS A 131 -8.59 14.58 0.60
N PRO A 132 -9.17 15.72 0.15
CA PRO A 132 -9.79 15.78 -1.17
C PRO A 132 -8.83 15.26 -2.25
N PRO A 133 -9.29 14.40 -3.17
CA PRO A 133 -8.39 13.75 -4.13
C PRO A 133 -7.87 14.74 -5.18
N VAL A 134 -6.56 14.69 -5.40
CA VAL A 134 -5.85 15.43 -6.43
C VAL A 134 -5.05 14.48 -7.31
N SER A 135 -4.71 14.91 -8.52
CA SER A 135 -3.79 14.14 -9.36
C SER A 135 -2.39 14.11 -8.74
N PHE A 136 -1.70 12.98 -8.88
CA PHE A 136 -0.35 12.83 -8.33
C PHE A 136 0.65 13.76 -9.06
N PHE A 137 0.53 13.86 -10.39
CA PHE A 137 1.28 14.78 -11.22
C PHE A 137 0.34 15.70 -12.01
N ALA A 138 0.84 16.89 -12.39
CA ALA A 138 0.18 17.75 -13.35
C ALA A 138 0.36 17.17 -14.77
N TRP A 139 -0.74 16.81 -15.41
CA TRP A 139 -0.76 16.29 -16.77
C TRP A 139 -1.24 17.38 -17.73
N PRO A 140 -0.65 17.49 -18.93
CA PRO A 140 -1.15 18.42 -19.95
C PRO A 140 -2.65 18.18 -20.21
N ASN A 141 -3.42 19.25 -20.19
CA ASN A 141 -4.87 19.27 -20.48
C ASN A 141 -5.72 18.38 -19.56
N MET A 142 -5.23 18.07 -18.35
CA MET A 142 -5.96 17.33 -17.34
C MET A 142 -6.17 18.17 -16.08
N PRO A 143 -7.33 18.05 -15.38
CA PRO A 143 -7.52 18.73 -14.12
C PRO A 143 -6.65 18.09 -13.02
N ASN A 144 -6.14 18.91 -12.12
CA ASN A 144 -5.44 18.44 -10.92
C ASN A 144 -6.42 18.07 -9.79
N TRP A 145 -7.57 18.72 -9.76
CA TRP A 145 -8.65 18.44 -8.80
C TRP A 145 -9.57 17.37 -9.36
N LEU A 146 -9.75 16.27 -8.62
CA LEU A 146 -10.47 15.09 -9.11
C LEU A 146 -11.92 15.03 -8.62
N THR A 147 -12.28 15.85 -7.62
CA THR A 147 -13.66 15.94 -7.14
C THR A 147 -14.54 16.68 -8.16
N PRO A 148 -15.73 16.19 -8.51
CA PRO A 148 -16.66 16.90 -9.39
C PRO A 148 -16.97 18.32 -8.88
N LYS A 149 -17.17 19.29 -9.80
CA LYS A 149 -17.38 20.70 -9.46
C LYS A 149 -18.57 20.92 -8.54
N ASP A 150 -19.66 20.18 -8.75
CA ASP A 150 -20.90 20.30 -7.99
C ASP A 150 -20.95 19.39 -6.75
N CYS A 151 -19.88 18.67 -6.47
CA CYS A 151 -19.78 17.78 -5.33
C CYS A 151 -19.50 18.57 -4.05
N GLN A 152 -20.32 18.35 -3.03
CA GLN A 152 -20.07 18.89 -1.69
C GLN A 152 -19.14 17.98 -0.90
N ILE A 153 -18.07 18.57 -0.36
CA ILE A 153 -17.08 17.85 0.45
C ILE A 153 -17.42 18.04 1.94
N HIS A 154 -17.41 16.93 2.68
CA HIS A 154 -17.65 16.88 4.11
C HIS A 154 -16.51 16.13 4.78
N THR A 155 -15.78 16.76 5.68
CA THR A 155 -14.77 16.07 6.48
C THR A 155 -15.45 15.53 7.73
N LEU A 156 -15.55 14.19 7.83
CA LEU A 156 -16.02 13.51 9.04
C LEU A 156 -14.90 13.47 10.08
N ALA A 157 -13.69 13.12 9.68
CA ALA A 157 -12.52 13.09 10.56
C ALA A 157 -11.27 13.49 9.78
N GLU A 158 -10.45 14.36 10.35
CA GLU A 158 -9.10 14.64 9.86
C GLU A 158 -8.14 13.49 10.22
N GLY A 159 -6.92 13.50 9.65
CA GLY A 159 -5.95 12.41 9.87
C GLY A 159 -5.50 12.23 11.31
N ASP A 160 -5.52 13.29 12.12
CA ASP A 160 -5.14 13.31 13.54
C ASP A 160 -6.33 13.08 14.50
N GLN A 161 -7.53 12.87 13.94
CA GLN A 161 -8.76 12.65 14.71
C GLN A 161 -9.13 11.16 14.81
N GLY A 162 -10.01 10.82 15.76
CA GLY A 162 -10.54 9.49 16.02
C GLY A 162 -11.54 9.03 14.95
N GLY A 163 -11.06 8.75 13.73
CA GLY A 163 -11.91 8.35 12.61
C GLY A 163 -12.70 7.06 12.86
N ILE A 164 -12.15 6.10 13.62
CA ILE A 164 -12.85 4.86 13.99
C ILE A 164 -14.02 5.18 14.92
N GLU A 165 -13.80 5.98 15.98
CA GLU A 165 -14.83 6.42 16.90
C GLU A 165 -15.95 7.21 16.19
N ALA A 166 -15.57 8.11 15.27
CA ALA A 166 -16.53 8.85 14.47
C ALA A 166 -17.38 7.95 13.57
N LEU A 167 -16.78 6.90 12.98
CA LEU A 167 -17.52 5.91 12.19
C LEU A 167 -18.46 5.05 13.07
N GLU A 168 -18.08 4.70 14.31
CA GLU A 168 -18.96 3.99 15.25
C GLU A 168 -20.22 4.83 15.54
N ILE A 169 -20.04 6.08 15.97
CA ILE A 169 -21.14 6.98 16.28
C ILE A 169 -22.01 7.22 15.03
N LEU A 170 -21.38 7.38 13.86
CA LEU A 170 -22.10 7.56 12.60
C LEU A 170 -22.93 6.31 12.23
N ALA A 171 -22.39 5.12 12.41
CA ALA A 171 -23.10 3.85 12.17
C ALA A 171 -24.32 3.74 13.09
N ASP A 172 -24.19 4.08 14.36
CA ASP A 172 -25.29 4.09 15.33
C ASP A 172 -26.36 5.11 14.96
N LEU A 173 -25.98 6.36 14.63
CA LEU A 173 -26.91 7.38 14.17
C LEU A 173 -27.70 6.97 12.93
N LEU A 174 -27.08 6.21 12.02
CA LEU A 174 -27.73 5.71 10.81
C LEU A 174 -28.54 4.42 11.03
N ASN A 175 -28.58 3.86 12.25
CA ASN A 175 -29.12 2.53 12.54
C ASN A 175 -28.53 1.47 11.57
N ALA A 176 -27.22 1.55 11.34
CA ALA A 176 -26.55 0.70 10.37
C ALA A 176 -26.61 -0.78 10.78
N PRO A 177 -26.87 -1.72 9.85
CA PRO A 177 -26.88 -3.14 10.12
C PRO A 177 -25.59 -3.60 10.82
N SER A 178 -25.63 -4.72 11.53
CA SER A 178 -24.47 -5.26 12.26
C SER A 178 -23.30 -5.65 11.35
N GLU A 179 -23.59 -5.94 10.08
CA GLU A 179 -22.62 -6.43 9.11
C GLU A 179 -22.61 -5.59 7.83
N PRO A 180 -21.45 -5.46 7.15
CA PRO A 180 -21.35 -4.93 5.80
C PRO A 180 -22.23 -5.73 4.81
N GLU A 181 -22.59 -5.10 3.69
CA GLU A 181 -23.32 -5.77 2.62
C GLU A 181 -22.46 -6.80 1.90
N ARG A 182 -21.18 -6.50 1.70
CA ARG A 182 -20.24 -7.31 0.93
C ARG A 182 -18.92 -7.44 1.67
N LEU A 183 -18.49 -8.67 1.85
CA LEU A 183 -17.17 -9.03 2.36
C LEU A 183 -16.39 -9.77 1.29
N TYR A 184 -15.08 -9.65 1.31
CA TYR A 184 -14.23 -10.52 0.49
C TYR A 184 -14.36 -11.97 0.98
N GLU A 185 -14.76 -12.84 0.08
CA GLU A 185 -14.83 -14.28 0.30
C GLU A 185 -13.47 -14.93 0.04
N LEU A 186 -13.19 -16.05 0.70
CA LEU A 186 -11.97 -16.81 0.45
C LEU A 186 -11.99 -17.38 -0.97
N ARG A 187 -11.03 -16.99 -1.76
CA ARG A 187 -10.85 -17.43 -3.14
C ARG A 187 -9.37 -17.68 -3.43
N ILE A 188 -8.96 -18.91 -3.29
CA ILE A 188 -7.59 -19.35 -3.60
C ILE A 188 -7.52 -19.72 -5.09
N PRO A 189 -6.74 -19.01 -5.91
CA PRO A 189 -6.57 -19.36 -7.32
C PRO A 189 -5.70 -20.62 -7.45
N PRO A 190 -5.80 -21.34 -8.58
CA PRO A 190 -4.83 -22.39 -8.90
C PRO A 190 -3.45 -21.79 -9.14
N LEU A 191 -2.40 -22.59 -8.89
CA LEU A 191 -1.03 -22.21 -9.24
C LEU A 191 -0.92 -21.95 -10.76
N PRO A 192 -0.26 -20.86 -11.18
CA PRO A 192 -0.05 -20.57 -12.60
C PRO A 192 0.95 -21.54 -13.23
N THR A 193 0.88 -21.67 -14.55
CA THR A 193 1.79 -22.49 -15.37
C THR A 193 2.33 -21.73 -16.57
N GLY A 194 3.46 -22.19 -17.13
CA GLY A 194 4.06 -21.68 -18.34
C GLY A 194 4.87 -20.39 -18.14
N GLU A 195 4.79 -19.47 -19.10
CA GLU A 195 5.54 -18.22 -19.09
C GLU A 195 5.22 -17.36 -17.86
N LEU A 196 6.26 -16.79 -17.24
CA LEU A 196 6.12 -15.98 -16.02
C LEU A 196 5.82 -14.52 -16.38
N THR A 197 4.72 -14.01 -15.84
CA THR A 197 4.30 -12.60 -15.97
C THR A 197 4.05 -12.01 -14.60
N ALA A 198 4.02 -10.68 -14.48
CA ALA A 198 3.73 -10.03 -13.19
C ALA A 198 2.39 -10.50 -12.59
N GLY A 199 1.34 -10.63 -13.40
CA GLY A 199 0.04 -11.15 -12.95
C GLY A 199 0.12 -12.58 -12.41
N LYS A 200 0.94 -13.44 -13.03
CA LYS A 200 1.14 -14.82 -12.58
C LYS A 200 1.99 -14.93 -11.31
N VAL A 201 2.94 -14.01 -11.10
CA VAL A 201 3.65 -13.88 -9.80
C VAL A 201 2.66 -13.59 -8.68
N TRP A 202 1.75 -12.62 -8.89
CA TRP A 202 0.69 -12.31 -7.93
C TRP A 202 -0.31 -13.46 -7.75
N GLN A 203 -0.64 -14.18 -8.82
CA GLN A 203 -1.49 -15.38 -8.74
C GLN A 203 -0.84 -16.48 -7.90
N ALA A 204 0.45 -16.75 -8.09
CA ALA A 204 1.19 -17.72 -7.29
C ALA A 204 1.27 -17.32 -5.81
N LEU A 205 1.55 -16.04 -5.54
CA LEU A 205 1.52 -15.54 -4.17
C LEU A 205 0.13 -15.70 -3.56
N ALA A 206 -0.94 -15.37 -4.29
CA ALA A 206 -2.32 -15.54 -3.82
C ALA A 206 -2.69 -17.01 -3.54
N ALA A 207 -2.11 -17.95 -4.27
CA ALA A 207 -2.31 -19.38 -4.03
C ALA A 207 -1.60 -19.91 -2.77
N LEU A 208 -0.50 -19.27 -2.36
CA LEU A 208 0.41 -19.81 -1.33
C LEU A 208 0.53 -18.94 -0.08
N ILE A 209 0.05 -17.70 -0.11
CA ILE A 209 0.21 -16.75 1.00
C ILE A 209 -0.41 -17.28 2.29
N PRO A 210 0.34 -17.35 3.41
CA PRO A 210 -0.23 -17.72 4.70
C PRO A 210 -1.13 -16.61 5.26
N ALA A 211 -2.02 -17.00 6.17
CA ALA A 211 -2.80 -16.03 6.96
C ALA A 211 -1.85 -15.13 7.77
N GLU A 212 -2.31 -13.90 8.03
CA GLU A 212 -1.56 -12.87 8.79
C GLU A 212 -0.21 -12.47 8.18
N ALA A 213 0.07 -12.83 6.92
CA ALA A 213 1.26 -12.36 6.23
C ALA A 213 1.29 -10.82 6.12
N ILE A 214 2.48 -10.27 5.87
CA ILE A 214 2.67 -8.85 5.60
C ILE A 214 3.26 -8.69 4.20
N ILE A 215 2.63 -7.89 3.36
CA ILE A 215 3.13 -7.56 2.03
C ILE A 215 3.63 -6.12 2.03
N SER A 216 4.91 -5.92 1.73
CA SER A 216 5.48 -4.60 1.42
C SER A 216 5.57 -4.46 -0.10
N ASP A 217 4.75 -3.56 -0.67
CA ASP A 217 4.56 -3.45 -2.11
C ASP A 217 5.28 -2.24 -2.71
N GLU A 218 6.32 -2.53 -3.46
CA GLU A 218 7.02 -1.60 -4.34
C GLU A 218 7.26 -2.24 -5.74
N GLY A 219 6.34 -3.09 -6.19
CA GLY A 219 6.39 -3.69 -7.53
C GLY A 219 6.07 -2.71 -8.67
N ILE A 220 5.65 -1.50 -8.35
CA ILE A 220 5.37 -0.36 -9.26
C ILE A 220 4.41 -0.75 -10.39
N THR A 221 4.91 -0.92 -11.62
CA THR A 221 4.08 -1.33 -12.77
C THR A 221 3.60 -2.75 -12.65
N SER A 222 4.41 -3.63 -12.07
CA SER A 222 4.12 -5.05 -11.91
C SER A 222 3.08 -5.35 -10.81
N SER A 223 2.73 -4.34 -9.98
CA SER A 223 1.68 -4.45 -8.96
C SER A 223 0.31 -3.89 -9.38
N ARG A 224 0.14 -3.49 -10.64
CA ARG A 224 -1.12 -2.85 -11.10
C ARG A 224 -2.34 -3.74 -10.90
N ASP A 225 -2.20 -5.03 -11.18
CA ASP A 225 -3.28 -6.02 -11.12
C ASP A 225 -3.25 -6.87 -9.84
N ALA A 226 -2.41 -6.53 -8.87
CA ALA A 226 -2.26 -7.29 -7.64
C ALA A 226 -3.59 -7.50 -6.90
N GLU A 227 -4.43 -6.48 -6.82
CA GLU A 227 -5.74 -6.54 -6.13
C GLU A 227 -6.66 -7.62 -6.71
N LYS A 228 -6.59 -7.87 -8.01
CA LYS A 228 -7.37 -8.91 -8.67
C LYS A 228 -7.12 -10.31 -8.08
N TRP A 229 -5.90 -10.56 -7.66
CA TRP A 229 -5.46 -11.85 -7.14
C TRP A 229 -5.56 -11.94 -5.62
N ILE A 230 -5.11 -10.86 -4.92
CA ILE A 230 -4.86 -10.92 -3.48
C ILE A 230 -6.10 -10.61 -2.61
N SER A 231 -7.16 -10.01 -3.17
CA SER A 231 -8.32 -9.57 -2.37
C SER A 231 -9.09 -10.72 -1.70
N GLY A 232 -9.11 -11.90 -2.33
CA GLY A 232 -9.78 -13.11 -1.80
C GLY A 232 -8.86 -14.09 -1.07
N THR A 233 -7.64 -13.70 -0.72
CA THR A 233 -6.69 -14.55 0.01
C THR A 233 -6.94 -14.51 1.52
N PRO A 234 -6.25 -15.32 2.34
CA PRO A 234 -6.31 -15.18 3.79
C PRO A 234 -6.02 -13.75 4.27
N PRO A 235 -6.51 -13.36 5.46
CA PRO A 235 -6.25 -12.04 6.03
C PRO A 235 -4.76 -11.70 6.08
N HIS A 236 -4.41 -10.49 5.65
CA HIS A 236 -3.02 -10.02 5.61
C HIS A 236 -2.93 -8.50 5.69
N ASP A 237 -1.76 -7.98 6.04
CA ASP A 237 -1.45 -6.57 5.96
C ASP A 237 -0.78 -6.20 4.64
N TRP A 238 -1.13 -5.04 4.11
CA TRP A 238 -0.53 -4.47 2.92
C TRP A 238 0.09 -3.11 3.24
N LEU A 239 1.40 -3.02 3.09
CA LEU A 239 2.19 -1.81 3.25
C LEU A 239 2.51 -1.27 1.86
N ASN A 240 2.06 -0.06 1.58
CA ASN A 240 2.18 0.54 0.25
C ASN A 240 3.33 1.55 0.20
N ILE A 241 3.86 1.76 -1.00
CA ILE A 241 4.80 2.86 -1.24
C ILE A 241 4.11 4.20 -0.98
N THR A 242 4.58 4.94 0.02
CA THR A 242 4.05 6.24 0.40
C THR A 242 4.84 7.37 -0.24
N GLY A 243 4.16 8.46 -0.64
CA GLY A 243 4.79 9.61 -1.28
C GLY A 243 5.43 9.32 -2.64
N GLY A 244 5.27 8.13 -3.22
CA GLY A 244 5.97 7.72 -4.43
C GLY A 244 7.49 7.58 -4.27
N ALA A 245 7.95 7.46 -3.02
CA ALA A 245 9.37 7.39 -2.68
C ALA A 245 9.89 5.97 -2.87
N ILE A 246 10.38 5.65 -4.08
CA ILE A 246 11.00 4.37 -4.38
C ILE A 246 12.25 4.13 -3.50
N GLY A 247 12.51 2.85 -3.20
CA GLY A 247 13.55 2.43 -2.26
C GLY A 247 13.05 2.22 -0.82
N GLN A 248 11.76 2.40 -0.52
CA GLN A 248 11.23 2.12 0.80
C GLN A 248 10.76 0.66 0.99
N GLY A 249 10.48 -0.09 -0.07
CA GLY A 249 9.85 -1.42 0.01
C GLY A 249 10.65 -2.43 0.81
N MET A 250 11.93 -2.61 0.51
CA MET A 250 12.81 -3.53 1.24
C MET A 250 13.06 -3.10 2.69
N PRO A 251 13.41 -1.82 3.01
CA PRO A 251 13.52 -1.36 4.40
C PRO A 251 12.22 -1.50 5.20
N VAL A 252 11.07 -1.22 4.58
CA VAL A 252 9.75 -1.39 5.23
C VAL A 252 9.49 -2.87 5.53
N ALA A 253 9.79 -3.78 4.59
CA ALA A 253 9.69 -5.22 4.83
C ALA A 253 10.62 -5.67 5.99
N THR A 254 11.85 -5.16 6.02
CA THR A 254 12.80 -5.40 7.11
C THR A 254 12.23 -4.93 8.46
N GLY A 255 11.72 -3.70 8.51
CA GLY A 255 11.09 -3.16 9.72
C GLY A 255 9.84 -3.93 10.15
N ALA A 256 9.04 -4.40 9.20
CA ALA A 256 7.86 -5.22 9.47
C ALA A 256 8.24 -6.58 10.08
N ALA A 257 9.28 -7.23 9.58
CA ALA A 257 9.78 -8.49 10.13
C ALA A 257 10.39 -8.33 11.53
N VAL A 258 11.05 -7.21 11.82
CA VAL A 258 11.51 -6.88 13.18
C VAL A 258 10.34 -6.66 14.13
N ALA A 259 9.29 -5.96 13.66
CA ALA A 259 8.13 -5.65 14.50
C ALA A 259 7.19 -6.86 14.72
N CYS A 260 7.16 -7.81 13.78
CA CYS A 260 6.28 -8.98 13.79
C CYS A 260 7.07 -10.25 13.43
N PRO A 261 7.93 -10.74 14.35
CA PRO A 261 8.87 -11.84 14.07
C PRO A 261 8.19 -13.20 13.82
N ASP A 262 6.95 -13.33 14.18
CA ASP A 262 6.09 -14.52 14.02
C ASP A 262 5.25 -14.52 12.72
N ARG A 263 5.42 -13.48 11.88
CA ARG A 263 4.67 -13.29 10.64
C ARG A 263 5.59 -13.36 9.42
N LYS A 264 5.17 -14.08 8.38
CA LYS A 264 5.88 -14.11 7.10
C LYS A 264 5.73 -12.76 6.40
N VAL A 265 6.84 -12.18 5.96
CA VAL A 265 6.88 -10.91 5.24
C VAL A 265 7.27 -11.12 3.78
N PHE A 266 6.55 -10.51 2.85
CA PHE A 266 6.85 -10.50 1.42
C PHE A 266 7.22 -9.09 0.98
N ALA A 267 8.43 -8.91 0.43
CA ALA A 267 8.84 -7.66 -0.21
C ALA A 267 8.65 -7.80 -1.73
N MET A 268 7.59 -7.20 -2.27
CA MET A 268 7.28 -7.19 -3.69
C MET A 268 7.98 -6.00 -4.34
N GLN A 269 9.07 -6.24 -5.06
CA GLN A 269 10.03 -5.21 -5.44
C GLN A 269 10.25 -5.16 -6.95
N ALA A 270 10.20 -3.98 -7.58
CA ALA A 270 10.66 -3.82 -8.95
C ALA A 270 12.20 -3.80 -9.01
N ASP A 271 12.77 -4.32 -10.09
CA ASP A 271 14.22 -4.44 -10.28
C ASP A 271 14.95 -3.09 -10.20
N GLY A 272 14.46 -2.06 -10.86
CA GLY A 272 15.08 -0.74 -10.82
C GLY A 272 14.96 -0.04 -9.46
N SER A 273 13.81 -0.12 -8.81
CA SER A 273 13.62 0.53 -7.50
C SER A 273 14.34 -0.22 -6.36
N GLY A 274 14.51 -1.52 -6.48
CA GLY A 274 15.25 -2.33 -5.52
C GLY A 274 16.73 -1.91 -5.37
N MET A 275 17.33 -1.35 -6.41
CA MET A 275 18.71 -0.87 -6.39
C MET A 275 18.96 0.31 -5.44
N TYR A 276 17.92 1.02 -5.03
CA TYR A 276 18.05 2.15 -4.10
C TYR A 276 18.43 1.71 -2.68
N THR A 277 17.97 0.53 -2.24
CA THR A 277 18.12 0.08 -0.85
C THR A 277 18.39 -1.43 -0.74
N LEU A 278 19.07 -2.00 -1.74
CA LEU A 278 19.38 -3.43 -1.78
C LEU A 278 20.18 -3.91 -0.55
N GLN A 279 20.91 -3.01 0.13
CA GLN A 279 21.62 -3.31 1.39
C GLN A 279 20.69 -3.74 2.53
N SER A 280 19.39 -3.56 2.40
CA SER A 280 18.41 -4.15 3.34
C SER A 280 18.51 -5.67 3.40
N LEU A 281 18.94 -6.33 2.31
CA LEU A 281 19.17 -7.77 2.25
C LEU A 281 20.26 -8.20 3.26
N TRP A 282 21.33 -7.42 3.39
CA TRP A 282 22.36 -7.68 4.38
C TRP A 282 21.81 -7.60 5.82
N THR A 283 20.99 -6.61 6.12
CA THR A 283 20.32 -6.48 7.42
C THR A 283 19.39 -7.66 7.69
N GLN A 284 18.60 -8.08 6.69
CA GLN A 284 17.72 -9.24 6.79
C GLN A 284 18.51 -10.51 7.09
N ALA A 285 19.64 -10.72 6.42
CA ALA A 285 20.53 -11.88 6.66
C ALA A 285 21.16 -11.84 8.06
N ARG A 286 21.71 -10.69 8.46
CA ARG A 286 22.33 -10.48 9.77
C ARG A 286 21.37 -10.79 10.92
N GLU A 287 20.13 -10.28 10.82
CA GLU A 287 19.11 -10.42 11.87
C GLU A 287 18.24 -11.68 11.68
N LYS A 288 18.54 -12.51 10.66
CA LYS A 288 17.81 -13.76 10.31
C LYS A 288 16.29 -13.53 10.17
N LEU A 289 15.92 -12.42 9.56
CA LEU A 289 14.51 -12.00 9.42
C LEU A 289 13.77 -12.88 8.41
N ASP A 290 12.52 -13.22 8.71
CA ASP A 290 11.69 -14.06 7.86
C ASP A 290 11.02 -13.26 6.74
N VAL A 291 11.81 -12.88 5.73
CA VAL A 291 11.41 -12.06 4.59
C VAL A 291 11.64 -12.81 3.28
N VAL A 292 10.62 -12.89 2.44
CA VAL A 292 10.75 -13.35 1.06
C VAL A 292 10.71 -12.13 0.14
N SER A 293 11.86 -11.76 -0.41
CA SER A 293 12.00 -10.68 -1.39
C SER A 293 11.76 -11.22 -2.80
N ILE A 294 10.74 -10.70 -3.49
CA ILE A 294 10.40 -11.08 -4.86
C ILE A 294 10.70 -9.90 -5.77
N ILE A 295 11.69 -10.08 -6.67
CA ILE A 295 12.10 -9.06 -7.61
C ILE A 295 11.39 -9.29 -8.94
N PHE A 296 10.57 -8.35 -9.38
CA PHE A 296 10.01 -8.33 -10.72
C PHE A 296 11.08 -7.84 -11.70
N SER A 297 11.84 -8.77 -12.29
CA SER A 297 12.94 -8.47 -13.21
C SER A 297 12.40 -8.33 -14.63
N ASN A 298 11.97 -7.13 -14.99
CA ASN A 298 11.55 -6.78 -16.35
C ASN A 298 12.63 -6.01 -17.13
N ARG A 299 13.77 -5.75 -16.50
CA ARG A 299 14.97 -5.12 -17.04
C ARG A 299 14.77 -3.74 -17.61
N ALA A 300 13.77 -3.00 -17.09
CA ALA A 300 13.45 -1.66 -17.56
C ALA A 300 12.74 -0.78 -16.53
N TYR A 301 12.97 0.51 -16.58
CA TYR A 301 12.13 1.51 -15.89
C TYR A 301 10.80 1.71 -16.62
N ARG A 302 9.94 0.69 -16.66
CA ARG A 302 8.68 0.68 -17.43
C ARG A 302 7.73 1.80 -17.07
N ILE A 303 7.72 2.25 -15.82
CA ILE A 303 6.88 3.38 -15.40
C ILE A 303 7.24 4.62 -16.21
N LEU A 304 8.52 4.90 -16.45
CA LEU A 304 8.97 6.07 -17.18
C LEU A 304 8.61 5.98 -18.67
N LEU A 305 8.72 4.82 -19.28
CA LEU A 305 8.23 4.59 -20.65
C LEU A 305 6.73 4.84 -20.77
N GLY A 306 5.96 4.42 -19.75
CA GLY A 306 4.52 4.69 -19.67
C GLY A 306 4.23 6.19 -19.55
N GLU A 307 5.02 6.93 -18.79
CA GLU A 307 4.85 8.38 -18.62
C GLU A 307 5.17 9.14 -19.91
N LEU A 308 6.22 8.78 -20.63
CA LEU A 308 6.53 9.37 -21.94
C LEU A 308 5.34 9.25 -22.91
N LYS A 309 4.73 8.06 -23.00
CA LYS A 309 3.54 7.86 -23.82
C LYS A 309 2.37 8.74 -23.39
N ARG A 310 2.18 8.94 -22.08
CA ARG A 310 1.10 9.79 -21.53
C ARG A 310 1.27 11.27 -21.84
N VAL A 311 2.52 11.77 -21.91
CA VAL A 311 2.80 13.17 -22.31
C VAL A 311 2.90 13.34 -23.82
N GLY A 312 2.61 12.30 -24.62
CA GLY A 312 2.48 12.38 -26.06
C GLY A 312 3.74 12.05 -26.87
N VAL A 313 4.79 11.53 -26.22
CA VAL A 313 5.98 11.03 -26.94
C VAL A 313 5.61 9.79 -27.73
N LYS A 314 5.72 9.88 -29.06
CA LYS A 314 5.38 8.78 -29.98
C LYS A 314 6.51 7.76 -30.10
N GLU A 315 7.74 8.22 -30.17
CA GLU A 315 8.93 7.38 -30.35
C GLU A 315 10.00 7.78 -29.34
N VAL A 316 10.62 6.80 -28.73
CA VAL A 316 11.72 6.97 -27.80
C VAL A 316 13.01 6.80 -28.58
N GLY A 317 13.83 7.84 -28.70
CA GLY A 317 15.12 7.76 -29.38
C GLY A 317 16.09 6.80 -28.65
N PRO A 318 17.12 6.27 -29.36
CA PRO A 318 18.01 5.25 -28.82
C PRO A 318 18.66 5.63 -27.48
N LYS A 319 19.19 6.86 -27.36
CA LYS A 319 19.83 7.35 -26.11
C LYS A 319 18.85 7.39 -24.92
N ALA A 320 17.61 7.82 -25.18
CA ALA A 320 16.59 7.83 -24.13
C ALA A 320 16.14 6.38 -23.79
N GLY A 321 16.07 5.49 -24.79
CA GLY A 321 15.83 4.08 -24.59
C GLY A 321 16.86 3.42 -23.68
N ASP A 322 18.14 3.70 -23.91
CA ASP A 322 19.25 3.19 -23.10
C ASP A 322 19.15 3.65 -21.64
N MET A 323 18.67 4.86 -21.37
CA MET A 323 18.48 5.36 -20.00
C MET A 323 17.38 4.62 -19.23
N PHE A 324 16.44 3.98 -19.93
CA PHE A 324 15.36 3.20 -19.32
C PHE A 324 15.64 1.71 -19.29
N SER A 325 16.71 1.26 -19.93
CA SER A 325 17.11 -0.15 -19.95
C SER A 325 17.96 -0.49 -18.73
N LEU A 326 17.69 -1.67 -18.16
CA LEU A 326 18.46 -2.29 -17.08
C LEU A 326 19.11 -3.60 -17.56
N SER A 327 19.29 -3.76 -18.89
CA SER A 327 19.85 -4.96 -19.51
C SER A 327 21.32 -4.85 -19.90
N ASN A 328 21.95 -3.68 -19.78
CA ASN A 328 23.34 -3.46 -20.17
C ASN A 328 24.13 -2.62 -19.13
N PRO A 329 24.83 -3.27 -18.17
CA PRO A 329 24.79 -4.70 -17.88
C PRO A 329 23.47 -5.13 -17.22
N GLU A 330 23.10 -6.39 -17.37
CA GLU A 330 21.96 -6.98 -16.64
C GLU A 330 22.27 -7.04 -15.14
N ILE A 331 21.32 -6.66 -14.30
CA ILE A 331 21.44 -6.76 -12.85
C ILE A 331 21.28 -8.23 -12.45
N ASN A 332 22.30 -8.81 -11.85
CA ASN A 332 22.24 -10.17 -11.32
C ASN A 332 21.77 -10.16 -9.87
N TRP A 333 20.46 -10.20 -9.64
CA TRP A 333 19.87 -10.15 -8.32
C TRP A 333 20.25 -11.33 -7.43
N VAL A 334 20.46 -12.53 -8.02
CA VAL A 334 20.89 -13.70 -7.27
C VAL A 334 22.27 -13.47 -6.67
N GLN A 335 23.26 -13.06 -7.48
CA GLN A 335 24.61 -12.81 -6.98
C GLN A 335 24.66 -11.66 -5.96
N LEU A 336 23.86 -10.61 -6.15
CA LEU A 336 23.78 -9.50 -5.19
C LEU A 336 23.24 -9.98 -3.83
N ALA A 337 22.19 -10.80 -3.83
CA ALA A 337 21.60 -11.33 -2.61
C ALA A 337 22.52 -12.33 -1.91
N GLU A 338 23.15 -13.25 -2.64
CA GLU A 338 24.12 -14.20 -2.10
C GLU A 338 25.35 -13.52 -1.51
N GLY A 339 25.86 -12.45 -2.18
CA GLY A 339 26.93 -11.61 -1.65
C GLY A 339 26.57 -10.90 -0.34
N MET A 340 25.29 -10.76 -0.02
CA MET A 340 24.76 -10.20 1.24
C MET A 340 24.29 -11.26 2.24
N GLY A 341 24.53 -12.58 1.93
CA GLY A 341 24.18 -13.68 2.80
C GLY A 341 22.72 -14.13 2.74
N VAL A 342 21.97 -13.74 1.72
CA VAL A 342 20.58 -14.15 1.48
C VAL A 342 20.54 -15.28 0.46
N HIS A 343 19.84 -16.36 0.78
CA HIS A 343 19.62 -17.45 -0.18
C HIS A 343 18.74 -16.96 -1.33
N ALA A 344 19.23 -17.10 -2.57
CA ALA A 344 18.57 -16.52 -3.72
C ALA A 344 18.39 -17.54 -4.87
N MET A 345 17.32 -17.34 -5.63
CA MET A 345 16.95 -18.21 -6.76
C MET A 345 16.40 -17.34 -7.89
N ARG A 346 16.63 -17.78 -9.14
CA ARG A 346 16.06 -17.16 -10.34
C ARG A 346 15.01 -18.06 -10.94
N ALA A 347 13.85 -17.50 -11.27
CA ALA A 347 12.75 -18.18 -11.92
C ALA A 347 12.43 -17.51 -13.26
N ASP A 348 12.45 -18.31 -14.31
CA ASP A 348 12.10 -17.90 -15.67
C ASP A 348 10.74 -18.50 -16.12
N THR A 349 10.18 -19.43 -15.33
CA THR A 349 8.87 -20.04 -15.56
C THR A 349 8.03 -20.04 -14.29
N CYS A 350 6.70 -20.18 -14.46
CA CYS A 350 5.78 -20.30 -13.33
C CYS A 350 6.10 -21.51 -12.45
N GLU A 351 6.48 -22.63 -13.02
CA GLU A 351 6.77 -23.87 -12.28
C GLU A 351 7.98 -23.69 -11.36
N GLN A 352 9.03 -23.03 -11.85
CA GLN A 352 10.20 -22.69 -11.03
C GLN A 352 9.81 -21.70 -9.92
N PHE A 353 9.07 -20.64 -10.27
CA PHE A 353 8.63 -19.64 -9.32
C PHE A 353 7.77 -20.25 -8.21
N ASN A 354 6.77 -21.07 -8.56
CA ASN A 354 5.90 -21.75 -7.60
C ASN A 354 6.71 -22.60 -6.62
N LYS A 355 7.65 -23.42 -7.15
CA LYS A 355 8.53 -24.27 -6.35
C LYS A 355 9.38 -23.46 -5.36
N TYR A 356 9.99 -22.37 -5.84
CA TYR A 356 10.84 -21.51 -5.01
C TYR A 356 10.05 -20.74 -3.98
N LEU A 357 8.89 -20.21 -4.34
CA LEU A 357 8.00 -19.51 -3.43
C LEU A 357 7.53 -20.43 -2.30
N GLU A 358 7.06 -21.63 -2.63
CA GLU A 358 6.63 -22.62 -1.64
C GLU A 358 7.78 -23.01 -0.68
N ALA A 359 8.98 -23.22 -1.20
CA ALA A 359 10.15 -23.52 -0.39
C ALA A 359 10.51 -22.36 0.54
N SER A 360 10.50 -21.11 0.04
CA SER A 360 10.80 -19.90 0.82
C SER A 360 9.75 -19.62 1.90
N ILE A 361 8.48 -19.96 1.66
CA ILE A 361 7.43 -19.84 2.68
C ILE A 361 7.65 -20.83 3.82
N ARG A 362 8.08 -22.04 3.51
CA ARG A 362 8.30 -23.10 4.52
C ARG A 362 9.60 -22.95 5.30
N SER A 363 10.58 -22.25 4.74
CA SER A 363 11.90 -22.08 5.36
C SER A 363 11.97 -20.76 6.14
N PRO A 364 12.44 -20.75 7.38
CA PRO A 364 12.67 -19.51 8.11
C PRO A 364 13.89 -18.77 7.54
N GLY A 365 13.95 -17.45 7.78
CA GLY A 365 15.04 -16.59 7.35
C GLY A 365 14.78 -15.91 6.00
N PRO A 366 15.74 -15.08 5.54
CA PRO A 366 15.56 -14.27 4.35
C PRO A 366 15.82 -15.08 3.08
N HIS A 367 14.95 -14.90 2.11
CA HIS A 367 15.04 -15.47 0.76
C HIS A 367 14.83 -14.39 -0.29
N LEU A 368 15.45 -14.56 -1.46
CA LEU A 368 15.17 -13.73 -2.62
C LEU A 368 14.80 -14.60 -3.81
N ILE A 369 13.76 -14.23 -4.53
CA ILE A 369 13.37 -14.84 -5.81
C ILE A 369 13.40 -13.75 -6.88
N GLU A 370 14.35 -13.86 -7.82
CA GLU A 370 14.33 -13.05 -9.04
C GLU A 370 13.33 -13.67 -10.01
N ALA A 371 12.18 -13.04 -10.18
CA ALA A 371 11.16 -13.43 -11.14
C ALA A 371 11.41 -12.69 -12.45
N VAL A 372 11.96 -13.40 -13.45
CA VAL A 372 12.17 -12.84 -14.79
C VAL A 372 10.83 -12.82 -15.51
N ILE A 373 10.31 -11.63 -15.75
CA ILE A 373 9.01 -11.45 -16.35
C ILE A 373 9.12 -10.85 -17.75
N PHE A 374 8.30 -11.38 -18.65
CA PHE A 374 8.16 -10.89 -20.02
C PHE A 374 6.88 -10.03 -20.10
N GLU A 375 7.02 -8.73 -20.34
CA GLU A 375 5.91 -7.76 -20.47
C GLU A 375 6.14 -6.77 -21.63
#